data_3e90787f130c91beed819aca98044e9f
#
_entry.id   3e90787f130c91beed819aca98044e9f
#
_cell.length_a   1.000
_cell.length_b   1.000
_cell.length_c   1.000
_cell.angle_alpha   90.00
_cell.angle_beta   90.00
_cell.angle_gamma   90.00
#
_symmetry.space_group_name_H-M   'P 1'
#
loop_
_entity.id
_entity.type
_entity.pdbx_description
1 polymer ?
#
loop_
_entity_poly.entity_id
_entity_poly.type
_entity_poly.pdbx_seq_one_letter_code
_entity_poly.pdbx_strand_id
1 'polypeptide(L)'
;ESLSGVIVTDGQNFTQTKKNGKFAFEINDDAEFVFIITPSGYTADWSTGVPAYYRTAEGCSKFDFDLIKTGDGVNYNIFGIGDIQTKRDDQFAIFAKDPVDDLASTAKALDGQKVGLALGDTCWDVLGFFDKYKNEITRVGFPVYPIIGNHDHDRKAKGDHETAAKF
;
A
#
# COMPACT_ATOMS: atom_id res chain seq x y z
N GLU A 1 11.97 -4.34 17.64
CA GLU A 1 12.62 -3.15 18.22
C GLU A 1 11.70 -1.95 18.10
N SER A 2 11.56 -1.13 19.17
CA SER A 2 10.70 0.04 19.15
C SER A 2 11.37 1.18 18.40
N LEU A 3 10.63 1.83 17.47
CA LEU A 3 11.12 2.98 16.71
C LEU A 3 10.60 4.29 17.30
N SER A 4 11.50 5.25 17.50
CA SER A 4 11.21 6.62 17.95
C SER A 4 11.12 7.56 16.75
N GLY A 5 10.22 8.57 16.83
CA GLY A 5 10.12 9.62 15.82
C GLY A 5 9.32 9.24 14.58
N VAL A 6 8.65 8.08 14.58
CA VAL A 6 7.71 7.73 13.50
C VAL A 6 6.49 8.64 13.61
N ILE A 7 6.15 9.33 12.54
CA ILE A 7 4.97 10.18 12.48
C ILE A 7 3.74 9.31 12.35
N VAL A 8 2.74 9.55 13.21
CA VAL A 8 1.41 8.93 13.17
C VAL A 8 0.38 10.03 13.00
N THR A 9 -0.61 9.82 12.16
CA THR A 9 -1.60 10.85 11.81
C THR A 9 -2.95 10.21 11.46
N ASP A 10 -4.00 10.99 11.59
CA ASP A 10 -5.35 10.73 11.07
C ASP A 10 -5.66 11.57 9.82
N GLY A 11 -4.65 12.26 9.27
CA GLY A 11 -4.78 13.18 8.14
C GLY A 11 -4.91 14.65 8.56
N GLN A 12 -5.31 14.93 9.81
CA GLN A 12 -5.45 16.29 10.35
C GLN A 12 -4.56 16.51 11.57
N ASN A 13 -4.55 15.58 12.51
CA ASN A 13 -3.74 15.60 13.70
C ASN A 13 -2.49 14.75 13.52
N PHE A 14 -1.37 15.16 14.13
CA PHE A 14 -0.08 14.50 14.02
C PHE A 14 0.55 14.28 15.39
N THR A 15 1.18 13.14 15.57
CA THR A 15 2.02 12.84 16.72
C THR A 15 3.27 12.09 16.27
N GLN A 16 4.18 11.83 17.21
CA GLN A 16 5.36 11.02 16.94
C GLN A 16 5.51 9.94 18.01
N THR A 17 6.04 8.79 17.61
CA THR A 17 6.39 7.75 18.56
C THR A 17 7.53 8.20 19.50
N LYS A 18 7.41 7.86 20.78
CA LYS A 18 8.42 8.07 21.81
C LYS A 18 9.54 7.02 21.70
N LYS A 19 10.58 7.13 22.52
CA LYS A 19 11.70 6.16 22.57
C LYS A 19 11.29 4.70 22.78
N ASN A 20 10.12 4.46 23.38
CA ASN A 20 9.56 3.14 23.62
C ASN A 20 8.56 2.72 22.49
N GLY A 21 8.51 3.43 21.38
CA GLY A 21 7.60 3.19 20.26
C GLY A 21 6.14 3.58 20.50
N LYS A 22 5.79 4.05 21.71
CA LYS A 22 4.42 4.43 22.05
C LYS A 22 4.10 5.85 21.57
N PHE A 23 2.84 6.05 21.18
CA PHE A 23 2.27 7.34 20.81
C PHE A 23 0.86 7.49 21.41
N ALA A 24 0.36 8.70 21.43
CA ALA A 24 -1.02 9.04 21.77
C ALA A 24 -1.36 10.39 21.15
N PHE A 25 -2.58 10.52 20.64
CA PHE A 25 -3.17 11.77 20.14
C PHE A 25 -4.69 11.65 20.13
N GLU A 26 -5.38 12.76 20.02
CA GLU A 26 -6.83 12.78 19.82
C GLU A 26 -7.11 12.59 18.33
N ILE A 27 -7.93 11.61 18.00
CA ILE A 27 -8.33 11.30 16.62
C ILE A 27 -9.51 12.21 16.28
N ASN A 28 -9.51 12.78 15.09
CA ASN A 28 -10.61 13.55 14.57
C ASN A 28 -11.85 12.66 14.41
N ASP A 29 -13.02 13.15 14.77
CA ASP A 29 -14.29 12.40 14.72
C ASP A 29 -14.65 11.92 13.30
N ASP A 30 -14.21 12.65 12.28
CA ASP A 30 -14.43 12.31 10.86
C ASP A 30 -13.31 11.44 10.25
N ALA A 31 -12.31 11.03 11.04
CA ALA A 31 -11.20 10.25 10.54
C ALA A 31 -11.60 8.79 10.25
N GLU A 32 -11.41 8.35 9.02
CA GLU A 32 -11.63 6.95 8.62
C GLU A 32 -10.43 6.06 8.93
N PHE A 33 -9.22 6.63 8.91
CA PHE A 33 -7.97 5.91 9.08
C PHE A 33 -7.00 6.63 10.00
N VAL A 34 -6.20 5.83 10.71
CA VAL A 34 -4.95 6.24 11.34
C VAL A 34 -3.82 5.57 10.60
N PHE A 35 -2.80 6.35 10.20
CA PHE A 35 -1.70 5.84 9.40
C PHE A 35 -0.36 6.43 9.81
N ILE A 36 0.72 5.79 9.40
CA ILE A 36 2.08 6.22 9.65
C ILE A 36 2.72 6.80 8.39
N ILE A 37 3.57 7.80 8.58
CA ILE A 37 4.55 8.16 7.56
C ILE A 37 5.71 7.18 7.70
N THR A 38 5.80 6.23 6.79
CA THR A 38 6.83 5.20 6.82
C THR A 38 8.21 5.83 6.81
N PRO A 39 9.05 5.61 7.84
CA PRO A 39 10.35 6.24 7.93
C PRO A 39 11.33 5.67 6.91
N SER A 40 12.28 6.49 6.50
CA SER A 40 13.35 6.11 5.56
C SER A 40 14.08 4.84 6.04
N GLY A 41 14.36 3.93 5.12
CA GLY A 41 15.00 2.64 5.44
C GLY A 41 14.07 1.56 5.97
N TYR A 42 12.78 1.85 6.09
CA TYR A 42 11.76 0.91 6.56
C TYR A 42 10.61 0.79 5.58
N THR A 43 9.81 -0.24 5.76
CA THR A 43 8.50 -0.42 5.12
C THR A 43 7.53 -1.07 6.10
N ALA A 44 6.22 -0.91 5.87
CA ALA A 44 5.21 -1.73 6.52
C ALA A 44 5.17 -3.13 5.87
N ASP A 45 4.60 -4.12 6.57
CA ASP A 45 4.35 -5.44 5.99
C ASP A 45 3.47 -5.33 4.73
N TRP A 46 3.86 -6.02 3.66
CA TRP A 46 3.14 -6.06 2.38
C TRP A 46 2.74 -7.47 1.94
N SER A 47 2.79 -8.41 2.86
CA SER A 47 2.48 -9.83 2.59
C SER A 47 1.07 -10.08 2.06
N THR A 48 0.16 -9.13 2.27
CA THR A 48 -1.22 -9.16 1.75
C THR A 48 -1.40 -8.47 0.39
N GLY A 49 -0.31 -7.97 -0.22
CA GLY A 49 -0.33 -7.24 -1.49
C GLY A 49 -0.55 -5.73 -1.34
N VAL A 50 -0.89 -5.26 -0.13
CA VAL A 50 -0.99 -3.83 0.21
C VAL A 50 -0.15 -3.57 1.45
N PRO A 51 0.76 -2.57 1.43
CA PRO A 51 1.54 -2.21 2.63
C PRO A 51 0.63 -1.77 3.79
N ALA A 52 0.82 -2.37 4.96
CA ALA A 52 -0.03 -2.21 6.14
C ALA A 52 0.32 -0.97 6.98
N TYR A 53 0.49 0.19 6.33
CA TYR A 53 0.85 1.47 6.96
C TYR A 53 -0.34 2.22 7.57
N TYR A 54 -1.55 1.72 7.43
CA TYR A 54 -2.79 2.32 7.93
C TYR A 54 -3.63 1.31 8.72
N ARG A 55 -4.55 1.83 9.52
CA ARG A 55 -5.57 1.08 10.26
C ARG A 55 -6.87 1.86 10.22
N THR A 56 -8.00 1.17 10.17
CA THR A 56 -9.34 1.78 10.29
C THR A 56 -9.49 2.42 11.66
N ALA A 57 -9.96 3.67 11.70
CA ALA A 57 -10.15 4.42 12.94
C ALA A 57 -11.44 4.01 13.67
N GLU A 58 -12.49 3.64 12.93
CA GLU A 58 -13.81 3.31 13.49
C GLU A 58 -13.73 2.19 14.54
N GLY A 59 -14.26 2.47 15.73
CA GLY A 59 -14.32 1.54 16.85
C GLY A 59 -12.96 1.17 17.47
N CYS A 60 -11.86 1.78 17.03
CA CYS A 60 -10.51 1.49 17.50
C CYS A 60 -9.96 2.60 18.39
N SER A 61 -9.35 2.19 19.51
CA SER A 61 -8.64 3.10 20.43
C SER A 61 -7.16 2.74 20.61
N LYS A 62 -6.70 1.69 19.90
CA LYS A 62 -5.30 1.23 19.93
C LYS A 62 -4.87 0.86 18.52
N PHE A 63 -3.69 1.34 18.15
CA PHE A 63 -3.11 1.12 16.83
C PHE A 63 -1.68 0.64 16.99
N ASP A 64 -1.38 -0.48 16.36
CA ASP A 64 -0.04 -1.05 16.29
C ASP A 64 0.40 -1.14 14.82
N PHE A 65 1.65 -0.75 14.57
CA PHE A 65 2.26 -0.77 13.24
C PHE A 65 3.58 -1.52 13.31
N ASP A 66 3.71 -2.54 12.48
CA ASP A 66 4.95 -3.28 12.32
C ASP A 66 5.74 -2.72 11.14
N LEU A 67 7.01 -2.40 11.39
CA LEU A 67 7.92 -1.88 10.39
C LEU A 67 9.10 -2.82 10.19
N ILE A 68 9.39 -3.11 8.93
CA ILE A 68 10.48 -3.97 8.48
C ILE A 68 11.61 -3.07 7.98
N LYS A 69 12.82 -3.26 8.51
CA LYS A 69 13.99 -2.56 7.99
C LYS A 69 14.40 -3.14 6.64
N THR A 70 14.46 -2.30 5.61
CA THR A 70 14.70 -2.73 4.23
C THR A 70 15.94 -2.12 3.60
N GLY A 71 16.58 -1.14 4.23
CA GLY A 71 17.77 -0.52 3.67
C GLY A 71 18.39 0.56 4.57
N ASP A 72 19.29 1.34 3.98
CA ASP A 72 19.98 2.46 4.62
C ASP A 72 19.15 3.76 4.63
N GLY A 73 18.07 3.79 3.87
CA GLY A 73 17.21 4.96 3.73
C GLY A 73 17.76 6.06 2.82
N VAL A 74 18.78 5.77 2.02
CA VAL A 74 19.43 6.74 1.14
C VAL A 74 19.21 6.39 -0.33
N ASN A 75 19.39 5.11 -0.69
CA ASN A 75 19.32 4.66 -2.08
C ASN A 75 17.98 3.98 -2.35
N TYR A 76 17.21 4.52 -3.29
CA TYR A 76 15.89 4.02 -3.67
C TYR A 76 15.79 3.75 -5.16
N ASN A 77 15.10 2.67 -5.49
CA ASN A 77 14.59 2.38 -6.83
C ASN A 77 13.07 2.46 -6.78
N ILE A 78 12.48 3.32 -7.61
CA ILE A 78 11.03 3.53 -7.67
C ILE A 78 10.51 2.89 -8.96
N PHE A 79 9.53 1.99 -8.83
CA PHE A 79 8.87 1.31 -9.92
C PHE A 79 7.46 1.88 -10.11
N GLY A 80 7.19 2.46 -11.26
CA GLY A 80 5.83 2.88 -11.66
C GLY A 80 5.15 1.78 -12.47
N ILE A 81 3.98 1.34 -12.04
CA ILE A 81 3.16 0.33 -12.70
C ILE A 81 1.85 1.00 -13.11
N GLY A 82 1.73 1.36 -14.38
CA GLY A 82 0.56 2.05 -14.90
C GLY A 82 -0.42 1.10 -15.58
N ASP A 83 -1.71 1.41 -15.47
CA ASP A 83 -2.80 0.90 -16.31
C ASP A 83 -2.78 -0.61 -16.57
N ILE A 84 -2.79 -1.42 -15.53
CA ILE A 84 -2.83 -2.89 -15.63
C ILE A 84 -4.11 -3.33 -16.36
N GLN A 85 -5.24 -2.72 -16.04
CA GLN A 85 -6.53 -2.76 -16.74
C GLN A 85 -7.01 -4.17 -17.10
N THR A 86 -6.84 -5.14 -16.21
CA THR A 86 -7.29 -6.51 -16.46
C THR A 86 -8.80 -6.66 -16.25
N LYS A 87 -9.48 -7.31 -17.19
CA LYS A 87 -10.91 -7.62 -17.15
C LYS A 87 -11.25 -9.07 -17.48
N ARG A 88 -10.25 -9.87 -17.85
CA ARG A 88 -10.38 -11.30 -18.20
C ARG A 88 -9.19 -12.07 -17.65
N ASP A 89 -9.40 -13.35 -17.38
CA ASP A 89 -8.37 -14.22 -16.83
C ASP A 89 -7.15 -14.39 -17.73
N ASP A 90 -7.34 -14.40 -19.06
CA ASP A 90 -6.24 -14.47 -20.01
C ASP A 90 -5.33 -13.23 -19.96
N GLN A 91 -5.90 -12.03 -19.81
CA GLN A 91 -5.15 -10.79 -19.65
C GLN A 91 -4.43 -10.77 -18.31
N PHE A 92 -5.11 -11.20 -17.23
CA PHE A 92 -4.51 -11.27 -15.93
C PHE A 92 -3.33 -12.27 -15.88
N ALA A 93 -3.45 -13.40 -16.58
CA ALA A 93 -2.37 -14.37 -16.69
C ALA A 93 -1.12 -13.80 -17.39
N ILE A 94 -1.30 -12.91 -18.37
CA ILE A 94 -0.18 -12.18 -19.00
C ILE A 94 0.47 -11.24 -17.96
N PHE A 95 -0.32 -10.44 -17.24
CA PHE A 95 0.20 -9.55 -16.18
C PHE A 95 0.99 -10.33 -15.12
N ALA A 96 0.43 -11.43 -14.63
CA ALA A 96 1.05 -12.25 -13.59
C ALA A 96 2.36 -12.91 -14.05
N LYS A 97 2.44 -13.32 -15.32
CA LYS A 97 3.60 -13.98 -15.87
C LYS A 97 4.68 -13.00 -16.31
N ASP A 98 4.36 -12.06 -17.18
CA ASP A 98 5.36 -11.24 -17.83
C ASP A 98 5.74 -9.99 -17.00
N PRO A 99 4.84 -8.99 -16.71
CA PRO A 99 5.19 -7.82 -15.92
C PRO A 99 5.66 -8.13 -14.49
N VAL A 100 5.00 -9.05 -13.78
CA VAL A 100 5.36 -9.36 -12.39
C VAL A 100 6.72 -10.04 -12.32
N ASP A 101 7.01 -11.00 -13.19
CA ASP A 101 8.31 -11.70 -13.23
C ASP A 101 9.44 -10.76 -13.68
N ASP A 102 9.18 -9.84 -14.63
CA ASP A 102 10.14 -8.84 -15.07
C ASP A 102 10.46 -7.83 -13.96
N LEU A 103 9.45 -7.31 -13.26
CA LEU A 103 9.62 -6.45 -12.10
C LEU A 103 10.46 -7.14 -11.01
N ALA A 104 10.14 -8.38 -10.68
CA ALA A 104 10.86 -9.16 -9.67
C ALA A 104 12.33 -9.36 -10.07
N SER A 105 12.59 -9.72 -11.31
CA SER A 105 13.96 -9.95 -11.82
C SER A 105 14.76 -8.65 -11.87
N THR A 106 14.16 -7.56 -12.35
CA THR A 106 14.77 -6.23 -12.39
C THR A 106 15.12 -5.72 -11.01
N ALA A 107 14.15 -5.81 -10.06
CA ALA A 107 14.37 -5.40 -8.69
C ALA A 107 15.50 -6.18 -8.01
N LYS A 108 15.61 -7.47 -8.30
CA LYS A 108 16.66 -8.34 -7.76
C LYS A 108 18.06 -7.99 -8.27
N ALA A 109 18.15 -7.44 -9.47
CA ALA A 109 19.41 -7.03 -10.09
C ALA A 109 19.89 -5.63 -9.62
N LEU A 110 19.05 -4.85 -8.97
CA LEU A 110 19.37 -3.50 -8.51
C LEU A 110 19.74 -3.48 -7.03
N ASP A 111 20.71 -2.65 -6.68
CA ASP A 111 21.02 -2.34 -5.29
C ASP A 111 20.04 -1.32 -4.71
N GLY A 112 20.06 -1.16 -3.37
CA GLY A 112 19.23 -0.19 -2.66
C GLY A 112 17.81 -0.67 -2.37
N GLN A 113 17.03 0.19 -1.72
CA GLN A 113 15.66 -0.06 -1.34
C GLN A 113 14.72 0.04 -2.55
N LYS A 114 13.69 -0.79 -2.62
CA LYS A 114 12.72 -0.79 -3.71
C LYS A 114 11.35 -0.39 -3.20
N VAL A 115 10.65 0.42 -3.99
CA VAL A 115 9.25 0.78 -3.75
C VAL A 115 8.51 0.85 -5.08
N GLY A 116 7.32 0.29 -5.13
CA GLY A 116 6.43 0.36 -6.28
C GLY A 116 5.25 1.29 -6.03
N LEU A 117 4.76 1.89 -7.09
CA LEU A 117 3.52 2.66 -7.15
C LEU A 117 2.67 2.07 -8.28
N ALA A 118 1.52 1.45 -7.94
CA ALA A 118 0.53 1.10 -8.94
C ALA A 118 -0.35 2.33 -9.19
N LEU A 119 -0.23 2.90 -10.39
CA LEU A 119 -0.67 4.27 -10.70
C LEU A 119 -2.16 4.35 -11.13
N GLY A 120 -2.98 3.47 -10.61
CA GLY A 120 -4.41 3.41 -10.90
C GLY A 120 -4.76 2.42 -12.02
N ASP A 121 -6.05 2.26 -12.23
CA ASP A 121 -6.65 1.38 -13.24
C ASP A 121 -6.10 -0.05 -13.18
N THR A 122 -6.03 -0.60 -11.98
CA THR A 122 -5.63 -2.00 -11.74
C THR A 122 -6.62 -2.96 -12.40
N CYS A 123 -7.91 -2.66 -12.30
CA CYS A 123 -9.00 -3.39 -12.93
C CYS A 123 -9.60 -2.58 -14.08
N TRP A 124 -10.31 -3.27 -15.00
CA TRP A 124 -11.18 -2.61 -15.96
C TRP A 124 -12.63 -2.86 -15.56
N ASP A 125 -13.15 -2.12 -14.57
CA ASP A 125 -14.51 -2.24 -14.04
C ASP A 125 -14.89 -3.64 -13.50
N VAL A 126 -13.93 -4.54 -13.32
CA VAL A 126 -14.13 -5.91 -12.80
C VAL A 126 -13.35 -6.05 -11.49
N LEU A 127 -13.93 -5.51 -10.42
CA LEU A 127 -13.25 -5.36 -9.12
C LEU A 127 -12.80 -6.66 -8.47
N GLY A 128 -13.35 -7.81 -8.88
CA GLY A 128 -12.87 -9.12 -8.42
C GLY A 128 -11.41 -9.45 -8.80
N PHE A 129 -10.79 -8.66 -9.69
CA PHE A 129 -9.37 -8.80 -9.98
C PHE A 129 -8.45 -8.18 -8.93
N PHE A 130 -8.96 -7.35 -7.99
CA PHE A 130 -8.15 -6.84 -6.89
C PHE A 130 -7.54 -7.96 -6.03
N ASP A 131 -8.33 -8.97 -5.68
CA ASP A 131 -7.81 -10.08 -4.87
C ASP A 131 -6.73 -10.87 -5.62
N LYS A 132 -6.91 -11.06 -6.93
CA LYS A 132 -5.88 -11.69 -7.77
C LYS A 132 -4.62 -10.82 -7.85
N TYR A 133 -4.79 -9.52 -8.06
CA TYR A 133 -3.69 -8.55 -8.08
C TYR A 133 -2.91 -8.57 -6.76
N LYS A 134 -3.59 -8.45 -5.61
CA LYS A 134 -2.94 -8.47 -4.29
C LYS A 134 -2.08 -9.73 -4.09
N ASN A 135 -2.56 -10.88 -4.53
CA ASN A 135 -1.79 -12.13 -4.43
C ASN A 135 -0.55 -12.12 -5.34
N GLU A 136 -0.69 -11.70 -6.60
CA GLU A 136 0.41 -11.73 -7.57
C GLU A 136 1.46 -10.66 -7.30
N ILE A 137 1.05 -9.46 -6.90
CA ILE A 137 2.00 -8.35 -6.72
C ILE A 137 2.99 -8.60 -5.58
N THR A 138 2.68 -9.46 -4.61
CA THR A 138 3.62 -9.84 -3.56
C THR A 138 4.89 -10.51 -4.11
N ARG A 139 4.81 -11.14 -5.28
CA ARG A 139 5.92 -11.85 -5.93
C ARG A 139 7.04 -10.93 -6.41
N VAL A 140 6.79 -9.63 -6.58
CA VAL A 140 7.83 -8.67 -6.95
C VAL A 140 8.91 -8.52 -5.88
N GLY A 141 8.61 -8.89 -4.61
CA GLY A 141 9.57 -8.94 -3.50
C GLY A 141 9.84 -7.57 -2.84
N PHE A 142 9.02 -6.57 -3.10
CA PHE A 142 9.07 -5.25 -2.47
C PHE A 142 7.67 -4.66 -2.34
N PRO A 143 7.45 -3.66 -1.44
CA PRO A 143 6.15 -3.04 -1.25
C PRO A 143 5.70 -2.27 -2.49
N VAL A 144 4.46 -2.49 -2.93
CA VAL A 144 3.79 -1.72 -3.97
C VAL A 144 2.59 -1.02 -3.38
N TYR A 145 2.56 0.30 -3.47
CA TYR A 145 1.46 1.14 -2.96
C TYR A 145 0.45 1.36 -4.08
N PRO A 146 -0.78 0.87 -3.94
CA PRO A 146 -1.80 1.07 -4.94
C PRO A 146 -2.39 2.48 -4.84
N ILE A 147 -2.72 3.05 -6.00
CA ILE A 147 -3.47 4.29 -6.16
C ILE A 147 -4.74 3.93 -6.92
N ILE A 148 -5.88 4.44 -6.49
CA ILE A 148 -7.15 4.17 -7.16
C ILE A 148 -7.23 4.93 -8.50
N GLY A 149 -7.66 4.24 -9.55
CA GLY A 149 -7.96 4.82 -10.85
C GLY A 149 -9.46 4.85 -11.14
N ASN A 150 -9.88 5.46 -12.24
CA ASN A 150 -11.29 5.60 -12.54
C ASN A 150 -12.00 4.27 -12.89
N HIS A 151 -11.27 3.24 -13.34
CA HIS A 151 -11.81 1.90 -13.57
C HIS A 151 -11.80 1.01 -12.32
N ASP A 152 -11.25 1.49 -11.22
CA ASP A 152 -11.18 0.79 -9.93
C ASP A 152 -12.38 1.09 -9.03
N HIS A 153 -13.29 1.96 -9.45
CA HIS A 153 -14.51 2.31 -8.73
C HIS A 153 -15.67 1.34 -9.02
N ASP A 154 -16.48 1.03 -8.00
CA ASP A 154 -17.74 0.32 -8.18
C ASP A 154 -18.79 1.25 -8.78
N ARG A 155 -18.97 1.17 -10.09
CA ARG A 155 -19.94 2.01 -10.83
C ARG A 155 -21.41 1.77 -10.45
N LYS A 156 -21.70 0.75 -9.63
CA LYS A 156 -23.05 0.48 -9.12
C LYS A 156 -23.34 1.19 -7.81
N ALA A 157 -22.31 1.59 -7.09
CA ALA A 157 -22.43 2.37 -5.87
C ALA A 157 -22.62 3.87 -6.18
N LYS A 158 -23.01 4.64 -5.18
CA LYS A 158 -23.23 6.08 -5.29
C LYS A 158 -22.41 6.80 -4.25
N GLY A 159 -21.70 7.85 -4.66
CA GLY A 159 -20.78 8.60 -3.80
C GLY A 159 -19.36 8.09 -3.89
N ASP A 160 -18.40 8.97 -3.61
CA ASP A 160 -16.98 8.65 -3.79
C ASP A 160 -16.49 7.56 -2.85
N HIS A 161 -16.92 7.61 -1.59
CA HIS A 161 -16.55 6.64 -0.58
C HIS A 161 -17.05 5.23 -0.93
N GLU A 162 -18.35 5.08 -1.23
CA GLU A 162 -18.95 3.78 -1.53
C GLU A 162 -18.43 3.19 -2.84
N THR A 163 -18.08 4.03 -3.82
CA THR A 163 -17.49 3.56 -5.08
C THR A 163 -16.08 3.03 -4.90
N ALA A 164 -15.32 3.56 -3.94
CA ALA A 164 -13.95 3.15 -3.61
C ALA A 164 -13.88 2.01 -2.60
N ALA A 165 -14.96 1.64 -1.92
CA ALA A 165 -14.97 0.73 -0.77
C ALA A 165 -14.43 -0.69 -1.05
N LYS A 166 -14.27 -1.09 -2.31
CA LYS A 166 -13.71 -2.39 -2.71
C LYS A 166 -12.21 -2.33 -3.08
N PHE A 167 -11.65 -1.13 -3.19
CA PHE A 167 -10.25 -0.92 -3.46
C PHE A 167 -9.42 -1.08 -2.18
#